data_8ea7b73fbfea21c8a5d8c7bdbef24eaa
#
_entry.id   8ea7b73fbfea21c8a5d8c7bdbef24eaa
#
_cell.length_a   1.000
_cell.length_b   1.000
_cell.length_c   1.000
_cell.angle_alpha   90.00
_cell.angle_beta   90.00
_cell.angle_gamma   90.00
#
_symmetry.space_group_name_H-M   'P 1'
#
loop_
_entity.id
_entity.type
_entity.pdbx_description
1 polymer ?
#
loop_
_entity_poly.entity_id
_entity_poly.type
_entity_poly.pdbx_seq_one_letter_code
_entity_poly.pdbx_strand_id
1 'polypeptide(L)'
;MELLKHECGVAMIRLLKPLEFYQQKYGTWMYGLNKLYLMMEKQHNRGQEGAGLSCVKLETEPGSEYMFRVRAEGSNAITEIFGTVNDNFKELPVERLSDMEFVKHCLPFAGNLYMGHLRYSTTGKSGIKYVHPFLRRNNWKAKNLCLCGNFNMTNIDEIFEKLTLQGQCPRIYSDSYIMLELMGHRLDREVERNFVAAKAMEMENTDITRYIEDHVKMSKVLKTTMDSFDGGYVVCGQTGSGEMFAMRDPWGIRPAFYYKDDEIVVLASERPVLQTTFDLDASDIVELQPGTALLVKRNGESSIERIVEQRGDSACSFERIYFSRGSDTDIYQERKRLGEQLTSPILKAVDYDTDHTVFSYIPNTAEVAYYGMLNGFKRYLNEQKVKCIEALGHAPTHDELVTILNNYVRSEKIAWKDIKLRTFITEGNSRNDLASHVYDITYGSVQAGKDNLVIIDDSIVRGTTLKESILRILDRLHPKKIVIVSSAPQIRYPDYYGIDMARLEEFCVFRATIELLKERKMEKTIDSVYEACKNELTKPKADMTNQVRAIYEPFRVEEINEKIVEMLRPEGFTTPVELVYQSIEGLHKAIPHHHGDWYFTGKYPTPGGNKLCNQAFVNYYENKYAVSK
;
A
#
# COMPACT_ATOMS: atom_id res chain seq x y z
N MET A 1 -13.81 -13.23 -6.04
CA MET A 1 -13.17 -11.93 -6.29
C MET A 1 -11.86 -11.93 -5.53
N GLU A 2 -10.77 -12.16 -6.21
CA GLU A 2 -9.45 -11.88 -5.63
C GLU A 2 -9.25 -10.37 -5.72
N LEU A 3 -9.59 -9.68 -4.63
CA LEU A 3 -9.16 -8.31 -4.43
C LEU A 3 -7.63 -8.31 -4.40
N LEU A 4 -7.02 -7.40 -5.12
CA LEU A 4 -5.64 -7.02 -4.84
C LEU A 4 -5.58 -6.73 -3.35
N LYS A 5 -4.81 -7.53 -2.67
CA LYS A 5 -4.69 -7.44 -1.25
C LYS A 5 -3.81 -6.24 -0.93
N HIS A 6 -4.21 -5.48 0.09
CA HIS A 6 -3.70 -4.14 0.39
C HIS A 6 -2.41 -4.19 1.22
N GLU A 7 -1.75 -3.06 1.34
CA GLU A 7 -0.56 -2.88 2.15
C GLU A 7 -0.89 -2.64 3.62
N CYS A 8 0.10 -2.88 4.51
CA CYS A 8 -0.04 -2.58 5.94
C CYS A 8 -0.23 -1.07 6.21
N GLY A 9 -0.94 -0.74 7.28
CA GLY A 9 -1.07 0.60 7.83
C GLY A 9 -0.32 0.75 9.15
N VAL A 10 0.37 1.88 9.36
CA VAL A 10 1.03 2.20 10.63
C VAL A 10 0.47 3.50 11.22
N ALA A 11 0.37 3.52 12.54
CA ALA A 11 0.00 4.71 13.31
C ALA A 11 0.92 4.84 14.52
N MET A 12 1.36 6.04 14.84
CA MET A 12 2.26 6.32 15.95
C MET A 12 1.82 7.60 16.65
N ILE A 13 1.74 7.58 17.98
CA ILE A 13 1.39 8.74 18.80
C ILE A 13 2.34 8.81 20.00
N ARG A 14 2.95 9.97 20.20
CA ARG A 14 3.69 10.37 21.39
C ARG A 14 2.99 11.55 22.04
N LEU A 15 2.52 11.38 23.26
CA LEU A 15 1.97 12.45 24.10
C LEU A 15 3.12 13.17 24.79
N LEU A 16 3.30 14.46 24.55
CA LEU A 16 4.42 15.26 25.08
C LEU A 16 4.15 15.86 26.45
N LYS A 17 2.89 15.96 26.84
CA LYS A 17 2.44 16.45 28.16
C LYS A 17 2.07 15.27 29.08
N PRO A 18 1.99 15.49 30.40
CA PRO A 18 1.44 14.51 31.33
C PRO A 18 -0.02 14.19 31.03
N LEU A 19 -0.52 13.02 31.45
CA LEU A 19 -1.91 12.58 31.17
C LEU A 19 -2.96 13.53 31.78
N GLU A 20 -2.64 14.20 32.89
CA GLU A 20 -3.48 15.23 33.53
C GLU A 20 -3.79 16.39 32.59
N PHE A 21 -2.82 16.79 31.76
CA PHE A 21 -3.02 17.85 30.77
C PHE A 21 -4.15 17.47 29.80
N TYR A 22 -4.14 16.24 29.27
CA TYR A 22 -5.16 15.77 28.33
C TYR A 22 -6.51 15.57 29.02
N GLN A 23 -6.52 15.10 30.29
CA GLN A 23 -7.72 15.03 31.10
C GLN A 23 -8.35 16.44 31.28
N GLN A 24 -7.54 17.44 31.56
CA GLN A 24 -8.02 18.82 31.78
C GLN A 24 -8.47 19.49 30.47
N LYS A 25 -7.66 19.34 29.37
CA LYS A 25 -7.91 20.06 28.12
C LYS A 25 -8.99 19.39 27.26
N TYR A 26 -8.96 18.06 27.19
CA TYR A 26 -9.82 17.26 26.29
C TYR A 26 -10.87 16.44 27.02
N GLY A 27 -10.93 16.52 28.34
CA GLY A 27 -11.91 15.81 29.16
C GLY A 27 -11.61 14.32 29.37
N THR A 28 -10.45 13.82 28.89
CA THR A 28 -10.09 12.40 29.02
C THR A 28 -8.59 12.18 28.97
N TRP A 29 -8.07 11.37 29.90
CA TRP A 29 -6.71 10.87 29.86
C TRP A 29 -6.49 9.84 28.72
N MET A 30 -7.58 9.25 28.19
CA MET A 30 -7.56 8.30 27.06
C MET A 30 -7.33 8.99 25.71
N TYR A 31 -6.99 10.26 25.67
CA TYR A 31 -6.81 11.03 24.43
C TYR A 31 -5.94 10.28 23.40
N GLY A 32 -4.77 9.77 23.81
CA GLY A 32 -3.88 9.03 22.92
C GLY A 32 -4.50 7.74 22.36
N LEU A 33 -5.18 6.96 23.21
CA LEU A 33 -5.89 5.74 22.78
C LEU A 33 -7.03 6.04 21.81
N ASN A 34 -7.85 7.07 22.13
CA ASN A 34 -8.97 7.46 21.29
C ASN A 34 -8.49 7.96 19.91
N LYS A 35 -7.42 8.74 19.89
CA LYS A 35 -6.81 9.20 18.64
C LYS A 35 -6.18 8.04 17.85
N LEU A 36 -5.53 7.08 18.52
CA LEU A 36 -5.00 5.88 17.86
C LEU A 36 -6.12 5.04 17.23
N TYR A 37 -7.23 4.84 17.93
CA TYR A 37 -8.41 4.17 17.39
C TYR A 37 -8.88 4.82 16.08
N LEU A 38 -9.06 6.16 16.10
CA LEU A 38 -9.47 6.90 14.91
C LEU A 38 -8.44 6.79 13.77
N MET A 39 -7.15 6.89 14.07
CA MET A 39 -6.10 6.71 13.05
C MET A 39 -6.16 5.31 12.43
N MET A 40 -6.38 4.27 13.21
CA MET A 40 -6.48 2.90 12.72
C MET A 40 -7.75 2.70 11.88
N GLU A 41 -8.91 3.16 12.36
CA GLU A 41 -10.17 3.11 11.59
C GLU A 41 -10.07 3.87 10.26
N LYS A 42 -9.41 5.03 10.26
CA LYS A 42 -9.18 5.82 9.04
C LYS A 42 -8.23 5.14 8.06
N GLN A 43 -7.47 4.14 8.47
CA GLN A 43 -6.55 3.36 7.64
C GLN A 43 -7.03 1.92 7.39
N HIS A 44 -8.27 1.55 7.76
CA HIS A 44 -8.76 0.18 7.60
C HIS A 44 -8.78 -0.30 6.14
N ASN A 45 -8.71 0.63 5.17
CA ASN A 45 -8.51 0.29 3.75
C ASN A 45 -7.18 -0.44 3.50
N ARG A 46 -6.16 -0.26 4.33
CA ARG A 46 -4.83 -0.89 4.17
C ARG A 46 -4.81 -2.32 4.68
N GLY A 47 -5.10 -2.59 5.94
CA GLY A 47 -4.99 -3.92 6.52
C GLY A 47 -6.30 -4.42 7.11
N GLN A 48 -6.80 -5.58 6.64
CA GLN A 48 -8.07 -6.19 7.09
C GLN A 48 -7.91 -7.62 7.62
N GLU A 49 -6.68 -8.13 7.73
CA GLU A 49 -6.41 -9.51 8.17
C GLU A 49 -5.99 -9.60 9.63
N GLY A 50 -5.72 -8.48 10.25
CA GLY A 50 -5.37 -8.39 11.64
C GLY A 50 -4.98 -6.98 12.04
N ALA A 51 -5.02 -6.72 13.33
CA ALA A 51 -4.61 -5.46 13.92
C ALA A 51 -3.88 -5.68 15.24
N GLY A 52 -3.09 -4.69 15.63
CA GLY A 52 -2.48 -4.71 16.94
C GLY A 52 -2.06 -3.33 17.38
N LEU A 53 -1.96 -3.16 18.68
CA LEU A 53 -1.46 -1.95 19.29
C LEU A 53 -0.44 -2.25 20.38
N SER A 54 0.44 -1.30 20.64
CA SER A 54 1.32 -1.27 21.81
C SER A 54 1.26 0.08 22.50
N CYS A 55 1.54 0.04 23.80
CA CYS A 55 1.60 1.21 24.66
C CYS A 55 2.83 1.12 25.57
N VAL A 56 3.52 2.25 25.78
CA VAL A 56 4.59 2.37 26.77
C VAL A 56 4.25 3.46 27.78
N LYS A 57 4.39 3.13 29.05
CA LYS A 57 4.27 4.05 30.20
C LYS A 57 5.67 4.55 30.59
N LEU A 58 5.83 5.85 30.74
CA LEU A 58 7.12 6.44 31.12
C LEU A 58 7.40 6.33 32.63
N GLU A 59 6.36 6.45 33.42
CA GLU A 59 6.41 6.45 34.88
C GLU A 59 5.83 5.12 35.40
N THR A 60 6.67 4.26 35.93
CA THR A 60 6.27 2.96 36.49
C THR A 60 7.22 2.55 37.60
N GLU A 61 6.64 1.99 38.67
CA GLU A 61 7.40 1.40 39.76
C GLU A 61 8.00 0.02 39.38
N PRO A 62 9.14 -0.36 39.95
CA PRO A 62 9.66 -1.72 39.81
C PRO A 62 8.62 -2.76 40.23
N GLY A 63 8.45 -3.81 39.43
CA GLY A 63 7.43 -4.83 39.66
C GLY A 63 6.12 -4.59 38.88
N SER A 64 5.99 -3.44 38.22
CA SER A 64 4.84 -3.13 37.36
C SER A 64 5.18 -3.25 35.88
N GLU A 65 4.21 -3.67 35.06
CA GLU A 65 4.35 -3.72 33.60
C GLU A 65 4.33 -2.30 33.03
N TYR A 66 5.19 -2.01 32.07
CA TYR A 66 5.32 -0.71 31.41
C TYR A 66 5.21 -0.76 29.87
N MET A 67 5.30 -1.96 29.29
CA MET A 67 5.12 -2.17 27.84
C MET A 67 3.97 -3.14 27.58
N PHE A 68 2.89 -2.62 27.10
CA PHE A 68 1.67 -3.37 26.81
C PHE A 68 1.55 -3.64 25.31
N ARG A 69 0.97 -4.77 24.96
CA ARG A 69 0.70 -5.15 23.57
C ARG A 69 -0.55 -6.02 23.49
N VAL A 70 -1.44 -5.67 22.53
CA VAL A 70 -2.62 -6.47 22.18
C VAL A 70 -2.64 -6.67 20.67
N ARG A 71 -3.10 -7.85 20.22
CA ARG A 71 -3.18 -8.21 18.80
C ARG A 71 -4.39 -9.11 18.55
N ALA A 72 -5.02 -8.95 17.38
CA ALA A 72 -6.12 -9.79 16.93
C ALA A 72 -6.02 -10.08 15.43
N GLU A 73 -6.68 -11.13 14.99
CA GLU A 73 -6.79 -11.54 13.59
C GLU A 73 -8.20 -11.34 13.05
N GLY A 74 -8.31 -11.22 11.73
CA GLY A 74 -9.58 -11.12 11.04
C GLY A 74 -10.06 -9.69 10.82
N SER A 75 -11.19 -9.56 10.15
CA SER A 75 -11.75 -8.29 9.69
C SER A 75 -12.24 -7.37 10.82
N ASN A 76 -12.51 -7.92 12.00
CA ASN A 76 -12.97 -7.17 13.17
C ASN A 76 -11.84 -6.87 14.17
N ALA A 77 -10.59 -7.10 13.78
CA ALA A 77 -9.43 -7.05 14.66
C ALA A 77 -9.29 -5.69 15.38
N ILE A 78 -9.61 -4.56 14.72
CA ILE A 78 -9.56 -3.24 15.37
C ILE A 78 -10.54 -3.20 16.56
N THR A 79 -11.78 -3.56 16.34
CA THR A 79 -12.80 -3.59 17.41
C THR A 79 -12.40 -4.53 18.54
N GLU A 80 -11.82 -5.69 18.22
CA GLU A 80 -11.39 -6.69 19.20
C GLU A 80 -10.25 -6.19 20.07
N ILE A 81 -9.19 -5.59 19.49
CA ILE A 81 -8.07 -5.08 20.28
C ILE A 81 -8.46 -3.92 21.19
N PHE A 82 -9.29 -2.99 20.71
CA PHE A 82 -9.77 -1.88 21.55
C PHE A 82 -10.81 -2.35 22.58
N GLY A 83 -11.62 -3.38 22.27
CA GLY A 83 -12.46 -4.06 23.25
C GLY A 83 -11.64 -4.65 24.39
N THR A 84 -10.58 -5.41 24.07
CA THR A 84 -9.65 -5.98 25.04
C THR A 84 -8.97 -4.90 25.91
N VAL A 85 -8.60 -3.76 25.31
CA VAL A 85 -8.05 -2.64 26.08
C VAL A 85 -9.10 -2.05 27.02
N ASN A 86 -10.31 -1.82 26.54
CA ASN A 86 -11.41 -1.23 27.32
C ASN A 86 -11.87 -2.15 28.46
N ASP A 87 -11.73 -3.48 28.34
CA ASP A 87 -12.03 -4.45 29.39
C ASP A 87 -11.24 -4.19 30.68
N ASN A 88 -10.06 -3.54 30.58
CA ASN A 88 -9.29 -3.13 31.76
C ASN A 88 -9.92 -1.98 32.54
N PHE A 89 -10.87 -1.25 31.95
CA PHE A 89 -11.41 -0.01 32.52
C PHE A 89 -12.90 -0.07 32.84
N LYS A 90 -13.66 -0.89 32.11
CA LYS A 90 -15.15 -0.86 32.11
C LYS A 90 -15.81 -1.14 33.44
N GLU A 91 -15.13 -1.90 34.32
CA GLU A 91 -15.66 -2.28 35.64
C GLU A 91 -15.16 -1.36 36.77
N LEU A 92 -14.30 -0.40 36.44
CA LEU A 92 -13.75 0.52 37.43
C LEU A 92 -14.72 1.68 37.72
N PRO A 93 -14.89 2.09 39.00
CA PRO A 93 -15.66 3.25 39.35
C PRO A 93 -15.08 4.53 38.71
N VAL A 94 -15.96 5.50 38.41
CA VAL A 94 -15.57 6.79 37.81
C VAL A 94 -14.53 7.52 38.66
N GLU A 95 -14.65 7.41 39.99
CA GLU A 95 -13.74 8.03 40.95
C GLU A 95 -12.31 7.50 40.78
N ARG A 96 -12.14 6.18 40.48
CA ARG A 96 -10.84 5.58 40.20
C ARG A 96 -10.26 6.01 38.85
N LEU A 97 -11.12 6.14 37.84
CA LEU A 97 -10.73 6.62 36.51
C LEU A 97 -10.39 8.11 36.48
N SER A 98 -10.85 8.86 37.52
CA SER A 98 -10.54 10.28 37.71
C SER A 98 -9.29 10.51 38.59
N ASP A 99 -8.85 9.49 39.31
CA ASP A 99 -7.61 9.52 40.10
C ASP A 99 -6.39 9.34 39.18
N MET A 100 -5.75 10.44 38.83
CA MET A 100 -4.65 10.43 37.87
C MET A 100 -3.40 9.67 38.36
N GLU A 101 -3.16 9.62 39.68
CA GLU A 101 -2.08 8.82 40.26
C GLU A 101 -2.36 7.33 40.07
N PHE A 102 -3.60 6.90 40.35
CA PHE A 102 -4.01 5.52 40.07
C PHE A 102 -3.94 5.19 38.57
N VAL A 103 -4.43 6.09 37.69
CA VAL A 103 -4.38 5.91 36.23
C VAL A 103 -2.94 5.72 35.75
N LYS A 104 -2.03 6.59 36.14
CA LYS A 104 -0.64 6.54 35.71
C LYS A 104 0.08 5.27 36.20
N HIS A 105 -0.10 4.91 37.44
CA HIS A 105 0.69 3.82 38.04
C HIS A 105 0.05 2.45 37.86
N CYS A 106 -1.28 2.33 37.93
CA CYS A 106 -1.97 1.05 37.99
C CYS A 106 -2.65 0.62 36.68
N LEU A 107 -3.20 1.57 35.88
CA LEU A 107 -3.97 1.15 34.71
C LEU A 107 -3.11 0.68 33.54
N PRO A 108 -3.37 -0.51 33.00
CA PRO A 108 -2.78 -0.95 31.73
C PRO A 108 -3.14 0.03 30.60
N PHE A 109 -2.27 0.20 29.60
CA PHE A 109 -2.46 1.06 28.44
C PHE A 109 -2.68 2.56 28.74
N ALA A 110 -2.64 3.02 29.97
CA ALA A 110 -2.59 4.44 30.33
C ALA A 110 -1.16 4.96 30.21
N GLY A 111 -0.67 5.18 29.01
CA GLY A 111 0.71 5.57 28.73
C GLY A 111 0.85 6.79 27.87
N ASN A 112 2.09 7.08 27.47
CA ASN A 112 2.44 8.27 26.70
C ASN A 112 2.86 7.97 25.26
N LEU A 113 3.20 6.70 24.96
CA LEU A 113 3.62 6.25 23.65
C LEU A 113 2.66 5.15 23.17
N TYR A 114 2.16 5.33 21.95
CA TYR A 114 1.25 4.37 21.34
C TYR A 114 1.70 4.08 19.92
N MET A 115 1.63 2.80 19.51
CA MET A 115 1.73 2.38 18.12
C MET A 115 0.55 1.48 17.75
N GLY A 116 -0.01 1.69 16.56
CA GLY A 116 -1.02 0.85 15.94
C GLY A 116 -0.54 0.30 14.61
N HIS A 117 -1.00 -0.90 14.29
CA HIS A 117 -0.69 -1.57 13.03
C HIS A 117 -1.91 -2.29 12.49
N LEU A 118 -2.12 -2.13 11.20
CA LEU A 118 -3.12 -2.87 10.41
C LEU A 118 -2.39 -3.80 9.48
N ARG A 119 -2.64 -5.09 9.64
CA ARG A 119 -1.92 -6.12 8.91
C ARG A 119 -2.60 -6.49 7.62
N TYR A 120 -1.75 -6.59 6.62
CA TYR A 120 -2.01 -7.30 5.39
C TYR A 120 -0.92 -8.36 5.15
N SER A 121 -1.30 -9.57 4.73
CA SER A 121 -0.39 -10.71 4.54
C SER A 121 0.03 -10.82 3.08
N THR A 122 1.26 -10.42 2.75
CA THR A 122 1.81 -10.50 1.39
C THR A 122 2.43 -11.86 1.04
N THR A 123 2.90 -12.61 2.05
CA THR A 123 3.65 -13.86 1.86
C THR A 123 2.86 -15.14 2.16
N GLY A 124 1.53 -15.07 2.29
CA GLY A 124 0.67 -16.23 2.51
C GLY A 124 0.75 -16.87 3.91
N LYS A 125 1.60 -16.37 4.83
CA LYS A 125 1.65 -16.84 6.22
C LYS A 125 0.62 -16.10 7.05
N SER A 126 -0.42 -16.79 7.52
CA SER A 126 -1.45 -16.29 8.44
C SER A 126 -1.17 -16.74 9.88
N GLY A 127 -1.88 -16.17 10.83
CA GLY A 127 -1.82 -16.52 12.24
C GLY A 127 -1.32 -15.38 13.12
N ILE A 128 -1.82 -15.33 14.36
CA ILE A 128 -1.54 -14.27 15.35
C ILE A 128 -0.04 -14.04 15.59
N LYS A 129 0.79 -15.05 15.35
CA LYS A 129 2.25 -14.94 15.48
C LYS A 129 2.89 -14.00 14.46
N TYR A 130 2.18 -13.65 13.38
CA TYR A 130 2.65 -12.73 12.34
C TYR A 130 1.98 -11.35 12.42
N VAL A 131 1.06 -11.13 13.36
CA VAL A 131 0.41 -9.83 13.55
C VAL A 131 1.34 -8.90 14.34
N HIS A 132 1.57 -7.70 13.83
CA HIS A 132 2.32 -6.64 14.54
C HIS A 132 1.46 -6.02 15.67
N PRO A 133 2.09 -5.35 16.67
CA PRO A 133 3.54 -5.14 16.86
C PRO A 133 4.26 -6.37 17.39
N PHE A 134 5.55 -6.50 17.07
CA PHE A 134 6.44 -7.49 17.63
C PHE A 134 7.17 -6.92 18.84
N LEU A 135 7.32 -7.71 19.92
CA LEU A 135 7.89 -7.27 21.17
C LEU A 135 9.04 -8.21 21.58
N ARG A 136 10.21 -7.61 21.76
CA ARG A 136 11.40 -8.21 22.36
C ARG A 136 11.52 -7.73 23.80
N ARG A 137 11.63 -8.67 24.75
CA ARG A 137 11.72 -8.38 26.18
C ARG A 137 13.11 -8.66 26.75
N ASN A 138 13.50 -7.83 27.70
CA ASN A 138 14.72 -7.95 28.48
C ASN A 138 14.48 -7.37 29.88
N ASN A 139 15.30 -7.74 30.87
CA ASN A 139 15.22 -7.18 32.23
C ASN A 139 15.62 -5.69 32.30
N TRP A 140 16.41 -5.20 31.35
CA TRP A 140 16.76 -3.79 31.21
C TRP A 140 15.75 -3.07 30.34
N LYS A 141 15.11 -2.01 30.86
CA LYS A 141 14.13 -1.21 30.11
C LYS A 141 14.66 -0.77 28.74
N ALA A 142 15.89 -0.25 28.71
CA ALA A 142 16.53 0.24 27.49
C ALA A 142 16.80 -0.84 26.41
N LYS A 143 16.80 -2.13 26.78
CA LYS A 143 16.96 -3.27 25.85
C LYS A 143 15.61 -3.84 25.36
N ASN A 144 14.48 -3.38 25.90
CA ASN A 144 13.16 -3.76 25.39
C ASN A 144 12.82 -2.98 24.13
N LEU A 145 12.30 -3.66 23.13
CA LEU A 145 11.99 -3.08 21.84
C LEU A 145 10.67 -3.63 21.31
N CYS A 146 9.79 -2.73 20.90
CA CYS A 146 8.54 -3.05 20.21
C CYS A 146 8.57 -2.43 18.82
N LEU A 147 8.28 -3.22 17.77
CA LEU A 147 8.31 -2.79 16.38
C LEU A 147 7.01 -3.10 15.65
N CYS A 148 6.60 -2.20 14.78
CA CYS A 148 5.64 -2.46 13.71
C CYS A 148 6.07 -1.73 12.43
N GLY A 149 5.49 -2.08 11.29
CA GLY A 149 5.85 -1.36 10.06
C GLY A 149 5.08 -1.85 8.83
N ASN A 150 5.12 -1.03 7.80
CA ASN A 150 4.74 -1.38 6.44
C ASN A 150 6.03 -1.61 5.66
N PHE A 151 6.36 -2.88 5.41
CA PHE A 151 7.61 -3.24 4.76
C PHE A 151 7.57 -4.62 4.11
N ASN A 152 8.45 -4.81 3.13
CA ASN A 152 8.86 -6.11 2.64
C ASN A 152 10.34 -6.06 2.25
N MET A 153 11.09 -7.04 2.75
CA MET A 153 12.53 -7.11 2.57
C MET A 153 12.87 -8.13 1.48
N THR A 154 13.68 -7.73 0.53
CA THR A 154 14.15 -8.59 -0.56
C THR A 154 15.34 -9.47 -0.16
N ASN A 155 15.96 -9.20 1.01
CA ASN A 155 17.19 -9.87 1.45
C ASN A 155 17.08 -10.49 2.85
N ILE A 156 15.90 -10.99 3.19
CA ILE A 156 15.67 -11.55 4.53
C ILE A 156 16.54 -12.78 4.81
N ASP A 157 16.80 -13.60 3.79
CA ASP A 157 17.67 -14.77 3.89
C ASP A 157 19.10 -14.37 4.29
N GLU A 158 19.62 -13.34 3.64
CA GLU A 158 20.96 -12.80 3.90
C GLU A 158 21.09 -12.25 5.34
N ILE A 159 20.01 -11.60 5.84
CA ILE A 159 19.97 -11.07 7.20
C ILE A 159 19.88 -12.23 8.22
N PHE A 160 19.06 -13.24 7.94
CA PHE A 160 18.93 -14.44 8.78
C PHE A 160 20.25 -15.17 8.91
N GLU A 161 20.93 -15.42 7.78
CA GLU A 161 22.26 -16.05 7.76
C GLU A 161 23.27 -15.22 8.57
N LYS A 162 23.31 -13.90 8.38
CA LYS A 162 24.18 -13.00 9.13
C LYS A 162 23.96 -13.10 10.64
N LEU A 163 22.70 -13.14 11.10
CA LEU A 163 22.36 -13.31 12.51
C LEU A 163 22.84 -14.66 13.03
N THR A 164 22.63 -15.73 12.29
CA THR A 164 23.06 -17.08 12.63
C THR A 164 24.58 -17.18 12.74
N LEU A 165 25.33 -16.63 11.79
CA LEU A 165 26.79 -16.56 11.81
C LEU A 165 27.33 -15.74 13.00
N GLN A 166 26.54 -14.80 13.52
CA GLN A 166 26.85 -14.03 14.73
C GLN A 166 26.49 -14.77 16.03
N GLY A 167 26.08 -16.04 15.95
CA GLY A 167 25.73 -16.87 17.11
C GLY A 167 24.31 -16.65 17.64
N GLN A 168 23.44 -15.94 16.90
CA GLN A 168 22.04 -15.77 17.27
C GLN A 168 21.19 -16.91 16.71
N CYS A 169 20.06 -17.20 17.35
CA CYS A 169 19.11 -18.22 16.94
C CYS A 169 17.68 -17.62 16.85
N PRO A 170 17.33 -16.92 15.75
CA PRO A 170 15.98 -16.40 15.56
C PRO A 170 14.95 -17.54 15.54
N ARG A 171 13.91 -17.43 16.39
CA ARG A 171 12.92 -18.51 16.59
C ARG A 171 11.85 -18.59 15.51
N ILE A 172 11.63 -17.50 14.79
CA ILE A 172 10.60 -17.39 13.75
C ILE A 172 11.26 -16.88 12.48
N TYR A 173 11.08 -17.63 11.38
CA TYR A 173 11.51 -17.19 10.07
C TYR A 173 10.43 -16.31 9.44
N SER A 174 10.50 -15.02 9.72
CA SER A 174 9.72 -13.97 9.08
C SER A 174 10.52 -12.66 9.06
N ASP A 175 10.30 -11.83 8.06
CA ASP A 175 10.96 -10.53 7.92
C ASP A 175 10.83 -9.67 9.18
N SER A 176 9.62 -9.56 9.71
CA SER A 176 9.31 -8.77 10.91
C SER A 176 10.09 -9.23 12.15
N TYR A 177 10.16 -10.55 12.37
CA TYR A 177 10.85 -11.10 13.52
C TYR A 177 12.38 -10.99 13.36
N ILE A 178 12.89 -11.28 12.18
CA ILE A 178 14.32 -11.16 11.87
C ILE A 178 14.78 -9.71 11.98
N MET A 179 13.96 -8.75 11.53
CA MET A 179 14.21 -7.32 11.68
C MET A 179 14.26 -6.91 13.17
N LEU A 180 13.31 -7.40 13.98
CA LEU A 180 13.29 -7.16 15.43
C LEU A 180 14.58 -7.66 16.10
N GLU A 181 15.02 -8.87 15.77
CA GLU A 181 16.22 -9.45 16.36
C GLU A 181 17.49 -8.72 15.92
N LEU A 182 17.59 -8.36 14.63
CA LEU A 182 18.73 -7.55 14.15
C LEU A 182 18.81 -6.21 14.87
N MET A 183 17.70 -5.47 14.92
CA MET A 183 17.65 -4.15 15.56
C MET A 183 17.86 -4.26 17.08
N GLY A 184 17.26 -5.27 17.72
CA GLY A 184 17.46 -5.57 19.13
C GLY A 184 18.93 -5.85 19.48
N HIS A 185 19.62 -6.60 18.64
CA HIS A 185 21.06 -6.84 18.82
C HIS A 185 21.89 -5.54 18.70
N ARG A 186 21.53 -4.63 17.78
CA ARG A 186 22.20 -3.33 17.68
C ARG A 186 21.93 -2.44 18.89
N LEU A 187 20.69 -2.47 19.38
CA LEU A 187 20.29 -1.78 20.60
C LEU A 187 21.05 -2.31 21.83
N ASP A 188 21.19 -3.63 21.98
CA ASP A 188 21.96 -4.24 23.07
C ASP A 188 23.41 -3.73 23.11
N ARG A 189 24.07 -3.65 21.94
CA ARG A 189 25.44 -3.14 21.82
C ARG A 189 25.54 -1.66 22.18
N GLU A 190 24.54 -0.86 21.83
CA GLU A 190 24.50 0.57 22.18
C GLU A 190 24.32 0.76 23.69
N VAL A 191 23.41 -0.01 24.30
CA VAL A 191 23.20 -0.02 25.76
C VAL A 191 24.45 -0.46 26.50
N GLU A 192 25.11 -1.54 26.06
CA GLU A 192 26.34 -2.05 26.66
C GLU A 192 27.48 -1.04 26.62
N ARG A 193 27.64 -0.33 25.50
CA ARG A 193 28.65 0.75 25.39
C ARG A 193 28.39 1.85 26.41
N ASN A 194 27.14 2.29 26.58
CA ASN A 194 26.80 3.30 27.58
C ASN A 194 26.95 2.78 29.00
N PHE A 195 26.69 1.50 29.26
CA PHE A 195 26.95 0.87 30.54
C PHE A 195 28.45 0.92 30.90
N VAL A 196 29.32 0.53 29.97
CA VAL A 196 30.78 0.59 30.17
C VAL A 196 31.24 2.03 30.41
N ALA A 197 30.71 3.01 29.67
CA ALA A 197 31.04 4.42 29.87
C ALA A 197 30.61 4.92 31.26
N ALA A 198 29.39 4.60 31.71
CA ALA A 198 28.91 4.96 33.05
C ALA A 198 29.77 4.34 34.17
N LYS A 199 30.18 3.07 34.02
CA LYS A 199 31.09 2.41 34.96
C LYS A 199 32.46 3.05 35.01
N ALA A 200 33.01 3.50 33.88
CA ALA A 200 34.26 4.25 33.81
C ALA A 200 34.18 5.63 34.49
N MET A 201 32.96 6.18 34.66
CA MET A 201 32.69 7.41 35.43
C MET A 201 32.37 7.13 36.90
N GLU A 202 32.59 5.89 37.39
CA GLU A 202 32.31 5.42 38.76
C GLU A 202 30.86 5.56 39.20
N MET A 203 29.90 5.61 38.24
CA MET A 203 28.47 5.63 38.53
C MET A 203 28.00 4.29 39.13
N GLU A 204 26.95 4.33 39.94
CA GLU A 204 26.40 3.16 40.61
C GLU A 204 24.90 2.99 40.38
N ASN A 205 24.45 1.74 40.36
CA ASN A 205 23.05 1.33 40.43
C ASN A 205 22.10 2.08 39.50
N THR A 206 21.15 2.84 40.08
CA THR A 206 20.10 3.55 39.34
C THR A 206 20.64 4.71 38.47
N ASP A 207 21.79 5.29 38.82
CA ASP A 207 22.42 6.36 38.06
C ASP A 207 22.97 5.84 36.72
N ILE A 208 23.45 4.59 36.69
CA ILE A 208 23.82 3.91 35.44
C ILE A 208 22.60 3.76 34.52
N THR A 209 21.44 3.38 35.08
CA THR A 209 20.21 3.24 34.31
C THR A 209 19.78 4.55 33.69
N ARG A 210 19.77 5.64 34.48
CA ARG A 210 19.47 6.99 33.97
C ARG A 210 20.45 7.43 32.90
N TYR A 211 21.76 7.21 33.15
CA TYR A 211 22.79 7.55 32.17
C TYR A 211 22.56 6.81 30.84
N ILE A 212 22.25 5.53 30.87
CA ILE A 212 21.94 4.75 29.66
C ILE A 212 20.71 5.32 28.94
N GLU A 213 19.61 5.56 29.67
CA GLU A 213 18.36 6.09 29.14
C GLU A 213 18.56 7.47 28.46
N ASP A 214 19.43 8.31 29.00
CA ASP A 214 19.73 9.64 28.48
C ASP A 214 20.74 9.64 27.31
N HIS A 215 21.57 8.58 27.18
CA HIS A 215 22.69 8.56 26.24
C HIS A 215 22.61 7.49 25.15
N VAL A 216 21.56 6.67 25.11
CA VAL A 216 21.30 5.78 23.96
C VAL A 216 21.09 6.62 22.71
N LYS A 217 21.90 6.37 21.68
CA LYS A 217 21.81 7.05 20.39
C LYS A 217 21.04 6.17 19.40
N MET A 218 19.72 6.36 19.35
CA MET A 218 18.84 5.58 18.47
C MET A 218 19.23 5.76 16.99
N SER A 219 19.62 6.95 16.55
CA SER A 219 20.10 7.17 15.17
C SER A 219 21.25 6.25 14.77
N LYS A 220 22.15 5.93 15.70
CA LYS A 220 23.25 4.99 15.45
C LYS A 220 22.78 3.55 15.33
N VAL A 221 21.81 3.16 16.16
CA VAL A 221 21.16 1.83 16.07
C VAL A 221 20.47 1.69 14.71
N LEU A 222 19.72 2.71 14.30
CA LEU A 222 19.01 2.73 13.02
C LEU A 222 19.96 2.70 11.83
N LYS A 223 21.05 3.49 11.86
CA LYS A 223 22.05 3.52 10.79
C LYS A 223 22.64 2.13 10.52
N THR A 224 23.13 1.47 11.57
CA THR A 224 23.74 0.14 11.44
C THR A 224 22.71 -0.94 11.05
N THR A 225 21.43 -0.68 11.28
CA THR A 225 20.32 -1.55 10.87
C THR A 225 19.99 -1.33 9.40
N MET A 226 19.73 -0.08 8.99
CA MET A 226 19.37 0.29 7.62
C MET A 226 20.45 -0.05 6.58
N ASP A 227 21.73 -0.01 6.96
CA ASP A 227 22.85 -0.43 6.11
C ASP A 227 22.75 -1.92 5.69
N SER A 228 22.00 -2.72 6.42
CA SER A 228 21.80 -4.15 6.14
C SER A 228 20.52 -4.43 5.35
N PHE A 229 19.66 -3.43 5.13
CA PHE A 229 18.34 -3.61 4.53
C PHE A 229 18.34 -3.37 3.02
N ASP A 230 17.65 -4.26 2.31
CA ASP A 230 17.29 -4.13 0.91
C ASP A 230 15.78 -4.39 0.81
N GLY A 231 15.01 -3.39 0.38
CA GLY A 231 13.55 -3.46 0.31
C GLY A 231 12.88 -2.10 0.46
N GLY A 232 11.55 -2.11 0.46
CA GLY A 232 10.72 -0.94 0.74
C GLY A 232 10.19 -1.00 2.17
N TYR A 233 10.37 0.04 2.98
CA TYR A 233 9.94 0.00 4.37
C TYR A 233 9.66 1.35 5.02
N VAL A 234 8.64 1.35 5.88
CA VAL A 234 8.48 2.28 6.99
C VAL A 234 8.38 1.46 8.26
N VAL A 235 9.30 1.64 9.20
CA VAL A 235 9.34 0.91 10.47
C VAL A 235 9.21 1.88 11.62
N CYS A 236 8.22 1.63 12.49
CA CYS A 236 8.00 2.34 13.73
C CYS A 236 8.46 1.49 14.92
N GLY A 237 9.02 2.12 15.94
CA GLY A 237 9.50 1.42 17.12
C GLY A 237 9.38 2.23 18.40
N GLN A 238 9.29 1.48 19.52
CA GLN A 238 9.27 2.00 20.89
C GLN A 238 10.25 1.19 21.74
N THR A 239 11.04 1.88 22.56
CA THR A 239 11.88 1.23 23.58
C THR A 239 11.17 1.23 24.94
N GLY A 240 11.57 0.32 25.82
CA GLY A 240 11.06 0.31 27.20
C GLY A 240 11.51 1.53 28.02
N SER A 241 12.58 2.21 27.63
CA SER A 241 13.03 3.48 28.22
C SER A 241 12.23 4.70 27.78
N GLY A 242 11.34 4.56 26.78
CA GLY A 242 10.43 5.63 26.36
C GLY A 242 10.90 6.42 25.14
N GLU A 243 11.88 5.92 24.39
CA GLU A 243 12.21 6.46 23.08
C GLU A 243 11.24 5.90 22.02
N MET A 244 10.94 6.72 21.02
CA MET A 244 10.07 6.38 19.91
C MET A 244 10.69 6.83 18.60
N PHE A 245 10.55 6.02 17.56
CA PHE A 245 11.10 6.35 16.26
C PHE A 245 10.24 5.82 15.12
N ALA A 246 10.38 6.48 13.97
CA ALA A 246 9.93 5.95 12.68
C ALA A 246 11.01 6.20 11.64
N MET A 247 11.38 5.19 10.86
CA MET A 247 12.37 5.30 9.79
C MET A 247 11.78 4.91 8.44
N ARG A 248 12.22 5.57 7.38
CA ARG A 248 11.79 5.33 5.99
C ARG A 248 12.95 4.86 5.12
N ASP A 249 12.68 3.95 4.21
CA ASP A 249 13.66 3.42 3.28
C ASP A 249 14.34 4.51 2.41
N PRO A 250 15.59 4.30 1.94
CA PRO A 250 16.35 5.32 1.24
C PRO A 250 15.91 5.56 -0.22
N TRP A 251 14.98 4.80 -0.76
CA TRP A 251 14.36 5.05 -2.07
C TRP A 251 12.99 5.71 -1.97
N GLY A 252 12.44 5.81 -0.73
CA GLY A 252 11.14 6.40 -0.47
C GLY A 252 9.96 5.55 -0.98
N ILE A 253 10.14 4.24 -1.11
CA ILE A 253 9.15 3.32 -1.69
C ILE A 253 7.82 3.41 -0.93
N ARG A 254 7.87 3.35 0.43
CA ARG A 254 6.68 3.40 1.27
C ARG A 254 6.40 4.80 1.79
N PRO A 255 5.11 5.23 1.83
CA PRO A 255 4.74 6.54 2.33
C PRO A 255 4.71 6.57 3.87
N ALA A 256 5.09 7.69 4.45
CA ALA A 256 4.92 8.01 5.86
C ALA A 256 4.78 9.53 6.02
N PHE A 257 3.79 9.95 6.80
CA PHE A 257 3.47 11.35 7.06
C PHE A 257 3.47 11.59 8.55
N TYR A 258 4.01 12.74 8.99
CA TYR A 258 4.04 13.10 10.40
C TYR A 258 3.60 14.53 10.63
N TYR A 259 3.15 14.78 11.85
CA TYR A 259 2.87 16.10 12.41
C TYR A 259 3.45 16.19 13.82
N LYS A 260 3.86 17.36 14.25
CA LYS A 260 4.31 17.64 15.60
C LYS A 260 3.98 19.05 16.03
N ASP A 261 3.60 19.17 17.30
CA ASP A 261 3.43 20.44 18.01
C ASP A 261 4.02 20.33 19.43
N ASP A 262 3.59 21.19 20.36
CA ASP A 262 4.04 21.16 21.75
C ASP A 262 3.28 20.14 22.63
N GLU A 263 2.26 19.46 22.08
CA GLU A 263 1.45 18.47 22.77
C GLU A 263 1.68 17.04 22.28
N ILE A 264 1.87 16.87 20.97
CA ILE A 264 1.93 15.56 20.34
C ILE A 264 3.00 15.48 19.25
N VAL A 265 3.50 14.27 19.03
CA VAL A 265 4.17 13.86 17.78
C VAL A 265 3.40 12.66 17.24
N VAL A 266 2.94 12.74 16.00
CA VAL A 266 2.13 11.69 15.37
C VAL A 266 2.66 11.34 13.99
N LEU A 267 2.47 10.06 13.59
CA LEU A 267 2.83 9.57 12.26
C LEU A 267 1.79 8.57 11.78
N ALA A 268 1.49 8.60 10.49
CA ALA A 268 0.63 7.64 9.82
C ALA A 268 1.14 7.31 8.41
N SER A 269 0.68 6.20 7.83
CA SER A 269 0.98 5.84 6.44
C SER A 269 0.34 6.79 5.43
N GLU A 270 -0.75 7.48 5.80
CA GLU A 270 -1.51 8.35 4.89
C GLU A 270 -1.77 9.72 5.51
N ARG A 271 -1.55 10.79 4.71
CA ARG A 271 -1.79 12.19 5.13
C ARG A 271 -3.23 12.45 5.58
N PRO A 272 -4.29 12.01 4.87
CA PRO A 272 -5.68 12.27 5.29
C PRO A 272 -6.05 11.68 6.65
N VAL A 273 -5.33 10.67 7.11
CA VAL A 273 -5.52 10.09 8.44
C VAL A 273 -5.20 11.11 9.52
N LEU A 274 -4.07 11.81 9.39
CA LEU A 274 -3.67 12.86 10.33
C LEU A 274 -4.59 14.07 10.21
N GLN A 275 -4.91 14.50 8.98
CA GLN A 275 -5.82 15.62 8.74
C GLN A 275 -7.15 15.42 9.47
N THR A 276 -7.81 14.31 9.25
CA THR A 276 -9.16 14.08 9.81
C THR A 276 -9.16 13.65 11.26
N THR A 277 -8.05 13.12 11.80
CA THR A 277 -7.97 12.73 13.21
C THR A 277 -7.68 13.91 14.12
N PHE A 278 -6.86 14.86 13.66
CA PHE A 278 -6.37 15.97 14.47
C PHE A 278 -6.87 17.34 13.99
N ASP A 279 -7.73 17.37 12.98
CA ASP A 279 -8.29 18.58 12.38
C ASP A 279 -7.17 19.53 11.86
N LEU A 280 -6.29 18.98 11.02
CA LEU A 280 -5.10 19.67 10.49
C LEU A 280 -5.28 20.03 9.02
N ASP A 281 -4.65 21.13 8.62
CA ASP A 281 -4.48 21.44 7.21
C ASP A 281 -3.42 20.52 6.56
N ALA A 282 -3.55 20.30 5.25
CA ALA A 282 -2.60 19.47 4.50
C ALA A 282 -1.16 20.01 4.56
N SER A 283 -1.00 21.33 4.67
CA SER A 283 0.28 22.02 4.77
C SER A 283 1.01 21.80 6.09
N ASP A 284 0.31 21.42 7.16
CA ASP A 284 0.90 21.17 8.47
C ASP A 284 1.54 19.79 8.56
N ILE A 285 1.15 18.90 7.66
CA ILE A 285 1.58 17.50 7.65
C ILE A 285 2.73 17.31 6.67
N VAL A 286 3.83 16.79 7.18
CA VAL A 286 5.07 16.63 6.43
C VAL A 286 5.29 15.17 6.06
N GLU A 287 5.69 14.91 4.82
CA GLU A 287 6.14 13.58 4.41
C GLU A 287 7.57 13.31 4.92
N LEU A 288 7.76 12.18 5.60
CA LEU A 288 9.07 11.75 6.08
C LEU A 288 9.97 11.45 4.87
N GLN A 289 11.09 12.13 4.77
CA GLN A 289 11.99 12.03 3.61
C GLN A 289 12.69 10.67 3.53
N PRO A 290 13.00 10.17 2.32
CA PRO A 290 13.74 8.91 2.15
C PRO A 290 15.06 8.90 2.91
N GLY A 291 15.37 7.78 3.57
CA GLY A 291 16.62 7.62 4.33
C GLY A 291 16.69 8.40 5.64
N THR A 292 15.57 9.00 6.08
CA THR A 292 15.48 9.71 7.35
C THR A 292 14.71 8.96 8.41
N ALA A 293 14.87 9.37 9.66
CA ALA A 293 14.04 8.91 10.77
C ALA A 293 13.52 10.09 11.59
N LEU A 294 12.25 9.98 12.01
CA LEU A 294 11.69 10.76 13.09
C LEU A 294 12.08 10.08 14.40
N LEU A 295 12.77 10.80 15.27
CA LEU A 295 13.21 10.34 16.58
C LEU A 295 12.52 11.17 17.65
N VAL A 296 12.02 10.53 18.70
CA VAL A 296 11.44 11.19 19.86
C VAL A 296 12.05 10.58 21.11
N LYS A 297 12.81 11.38 21.85
CA LYS A 297 13.45 10.97 23.09
C LYS A 297 12.43 10.80 24.23
N ARG A 298 12.87 10.16 25.33
CA ARG A 298 12.07 10.02 26.54
C ARG A 298 11.53 11.37 27.05
N ASN A 299 12.33 12.42 27.04
CA ASN A 299 11.95 13.77 27.48
C ASN A 299 11.00 14.53 26.53
N GLY A 300 10.62 13.91 25.39
CA GLY A 300 9.74 14.52 24.40
C GLY A 300 10.46 15.33 23.30
N GLU A 301 11.78 15.54 23.42
CA GLU A 301 12.57 16.18 22.36
C GLU A 301 12.47 15.34 21.07
N SER A 302 12.09 15.99 19.97
CA SER A 302 11.92 15.33 18.67
C SER A 302 12.83 15.93 17.60
N SER A 303 13.42 15.06 16.79
CA SER A 303 14.27 15.43 15.66
C SER A 303 13.96 14.60 14.42
N ILE A 304 14.24 15.17 13.25
CA ILE A 304 14.34 14.42 11.99
C ILE A 304 15.82 14.30 11.66
N GLU A 305 16.33 13.09 11.59
CA GLU A 305 17.73 12.82 11.31
C GLU A 305 17.89 12.04 10.00
N ARG A 306 18.88 12.44 9.19
CA ARG A 306 19.30 11.63 8.05
C ARG A 306 20.12 10.45 8.56
N ILE A 307 19.56 9.25 8.41
CA ILE A 307 20.18 8.02 8.90
C ILE A 307 21.10 7.41 7.84
N VAL A 308 20.63 7.36 6.60
CA VAL A 308 21.40 6.96 5.41
C VAL A 308 21.12 7.92 4.26
N GLU A 309 22.06 8.01 3.34
CA GLU A 309 21.85 8.84 2.15
C GLU A 309 20.69 8.33 1.30
N GLN A 310 19.94 9.25 0.72
CA GLN A 310 18.91 8.92 -0.26
C GLN A 310 19.55 8.25 -1.46
N ARG A 311 19.01 7.09 -1.89
CA ARG A 311 19.55 6.30 -3.00
C ARG A 311 18.78 6.45 -4.31
N GLY A 312 17.61 7.05 -4.25
CA GLY A 312 16.74 7.28 -5.39
C GLY A 312 15.45 7.97 -5.01
N ASP A 313 14.60 8.22 -6.01
CA ASP A 313 13.21 8.65 -5.86
C ASP A 313 12.34 7.59 -6.55
N SER A 314 11.90 6.62 -5.77
CA SER A 314 11.13 5.47 -6.24
C SER A 314 9.86 5.26 -5.44
N ALA A 315 9.25 6.38 -5.02
CA ALA A 315 7.96 6.36 -4.35
C ALA A 315 6.93 5.62 -5.23
N CYS A 316 6.24 4.64 -4.62
CA CYS A 316 5.35 3.73 -5.31
C CYS A 316 4.20 4.46 -6.01
N SER A 317 4.11 4.35 -7.34
CA SER A 317 3.02 4.96 -8.12
C SER A 317 1.68 4.23 -7.91
N PHE A 318 1.71 2.95 -7.54
CA PHE A 318 0.50 2.18 -7.25
C PHE A 318 -0.20 2.66 -5.97
N GLU A 319 0.55 3.23 -5.01
CA GLU A 319 -0.03 3.96 -3.88
C GLU A 319 -0.98 5.06 -4.35
N ARG A 320 -0.60 5.77 -5.40
CA ARG A 320 -1.37 6.88 -5.97
C ARG A 320 -2.56 6.40 -6.81
N ILE A 321 -2.36 5.31 -7.56
CA ILE A 321 -3.40 4.73 -8.42
C ILE A 321 -4.48 4.07 -7.58
N TYR A 322 -4.08 3.28 -6.56
CA TYR A 322 -4.99 2.33 -5.92
C TYR A 322 -5.02 2.39 -4.38
N PHE A 323 -3.87 2.18 -3.68
CA PHE A 323 -3.88 1.85 -2.25
C PHE A 323 -4.26 3.02 -1.34
N SER A 324 -3.66 4.18 -1.54
CA SER A 324 -3.89 5.34 -0.70
C SER A 324 -5.29 5.94 -0.91
N ARG A 325 -5.80 6.59 0.12
CA ARG A 325 -7.14 7.18 0.10
C ARG A 325 -7.27 8.26 -0.98
N GLY A 326 -8.31 8.15 -1.78
CA GLY A 326 -8.64 9.14 -2.81
C GLY A 326 -9.12 10.49 -2.27
N SER A 327 -9.30 10.62 -0.95
CA SER A 327 -9.60 11.89 -0.28
C SER A 327 -8.36 12.77 -0.03
N ASP A 328 -7.15 12.26 -0.28
CA ASP A 328 -5.95 13.09 -0.32
C ASP A 328 -6.01 14.05 -1.52
N THR A 329 -5.70 15.33 -1.30
CA THR A 329 -5.81 16.38 -2.32
C THR A 329 -4.97 16.08 -3.56
N ASP A 330 -3.73 15.64 -3.38
CA ASP A 330 -2.83 15.36 -4.51
C ASP A 330 -3.26 14.10 -5.24
N ILE A 331 -3.60 13.03 -4.51
CA ILE A 331 -4.07 11.76 -5.07
C ILE A 331 -5.36 11.97 -5.87
N TYR A 332 -6.29 12.76 -5.35
CA TYR A 332 -7.52 13.08 -6.05
C TYR A 332 -7.25 13.72 -7.40
N GLN A 333 -6.36 14.71 -7.47
CA GLN A 333 -5.99 15.37 -8.70
C GLN A 333 -5.19 14.47 -9.65
N GLU A 334 -4.30 13.64 -9.11
CA GLU A 334 -3.53 12.67 -9.89
C GLU A 334 -4.42 11.61 -10.54
N ARG A 335 -5.38 11.05 -9.81
CA ARG A 335 -6.37 10.11 -10.37
C ARG A 335 -7.23 10.76 -11.44
N LYS A 336 -7.61 12.02 -11.28
CA LYS A 336 -8.30 12.77 -12.35
C LYS A 336 -7.42 12.91 -13.59
N ARG A 337 -6.14 13.30 -13.42
CA ARG A 337 -5.21 13.39 -14.55
C ARG A 337 -5.00 12.05 -15.25
N LEU A 338 -4.95 10.92 -14.49
CA LEU A 338 -4.90 9.58 -15.11
C LEU A 338 -6.07 9.35 -16.06
N GLY A 339 -7.29 9.69 -15.63
CA GLY A 339 -8.47 9.58 -16.50
C GLY A 339 -8.41 10.51 -17.73
N GLU A 340 -7.94 11.75 -17.55
CA GLU A 340 -7.79 12.71 -18.66
C GLU A 340 -6.80 12.24 -19.73
N GLN A 341 -5.68 11.57 -19.34
CA GLN A 341 -4.70 11.04 -20.30
C GLN A 341 -5.27 9.93 -21.19
N LEU A 342 -6.37 9.30 -20.79
CA LEU A 342 -7.01 8.21 -21.52
C LEU A 342 -7.99 8.68 -22.61
N THR A 343 -8.28 9.98 -22.71
CA THR A 343 -9.24 10.52 -23.67
C THR A 343 -8.91 10.14 -25.11
N SER A 344 -7.67 10.37 -25.57
CA SER A 344 -7.26 10.08 -26.94
C SER A 344 -7.29 8.59 -27.32
N PRO A 345 -6.74 7.66 -26.51
CA PRO A 345 -6.83 6.24 -26.84
C PRO A 345 -8.28 5.71 -26.80
N ILE A 346 -9.14 6.20 -25.91
CA ILE A 346 -10.56 5.82 -25.88
C ILE A 346 -11.30 6.33 -27.12
N LEU A 347 -11.06 7.58 -27.55
CA LEU A 347 -11.65 8.12 -28.80
C LEU A 347 -11.35 7.22 -30.00
N LYS A 348 -10.10 6.73 -30.10
CA LYS A 348 -9.72 5.76 -31.14
C LYS A 348 -10.49 4.45 -31.03
N ALA A 349 -10.61 3.93 -29.80
CA ALA A 349 -11.29 2.67 -29.53
C ALA A 349 -12.79 2.70 -29.83
N VAL A 350 -13.43 3.88 -29.80
CA VAL A 350 -14.84 4.05 -30.16
C VAL A 350 -15.03 4.68 -31.56
N ASP A 351 -14.00 4.68 -32.40
CA ASP A 351 -14.00 5.24 -33.75
C ASP A 351 -14.49 6.70 -33.79
N TYR A 352 -14.21 7.49 -32.75
CA TYR A 352 -14.66 8.89 -32.54
C TYR A 352 -16.19 9.05 -32.44
N ASP A 353 -16.96 7.97 -32.33
CA ASP A 353 -18.41 7.99 -32.15
C ASP A 353 -18.80 8.30 -30.71
N THR A 354 -18.75 9.56 -30.34
CA THR A 354 -19.12 10.00 -28.97
C THR A 354 -20.63 10.02 -28.73
N ASP A 355 -21.43 10.15 -29.79
CA ASP A 355 -22.90 10.24 -29.72
C ASP A 355 -23.54 8.91 -29.31
N HIS A 356 -22.94 7.80 -29.76
CA HIS A 356 -23.36 6.45 -29.42
C HIS A 356 -22.38 5.78 -28.47
N THR A 357 -21.83 6.52 -27.49
CA THR A 357 -20.93 5.98 -26.47
C THR A 357 -21.42 6.35 -25.08
N VAL A 358 -21.58 5.33 -24.23
CA VAL A 358 -21.91 5.46 -22.81
C VAL A 358 -20.66 5.21 -21.99
N PHE A 359 -20.36 6.12 -21.06
CA PHE A 359 -19.20 6.05 -20.19
C PHE A 359 -19.61 5.65 -18.77
N SER A 360 -18.88 4.70 -18.17
CA SER A 360 -19.10 4.23 -16.82
C SER A 360 -17.78 3.83 -16.12
N TYR A 361 -17.86 3.31 -14.91
CA TYR A 361 -16.70 2.87 -14.13
C TYR A 361 -17.03 1.65 -13.27
N ILE A 362 -15.97 0.94 -12.84
CA ILE A 362 -16.07 -0.13 -11.84
C ILE A 362 -15.91 0.49 -10.44
N PRO A 363 -16.94 0.40 -9.58
CA PRO A 363 -16.81 0.91 -8.21
C PRO A 363 -15.76 0.13 -7.42
N ASN A 364 -14.98 0.76 -6.49
CA ASN A 364 -15.12 2.15 -6.04
C ASN A 364 -13.90 3.00 -6.46
N THR A 365 -12.68 2.41 -6.57
CA THR A 365 -11.41 3.13 -6.70
C THR A 365 -11.30 3.90 -8.03
N ALA A 366 -11.86 3.35 -9.10
CA ALA A 366 -11.85 3.96 -10.43
C ALA A 366 -12.69 5.24 -10.56
N GLU A 367 -13.56 5.55 -9.61
CA GLU A 367 -14.52 6.67 -9.69
C GLU A 367 -13.83 8.02 -9.95
N VAL A 368 -12.72 8.31 -9.27
CA VAL A 368 -12.01 9.59 -9.44
C VAL A 368 -11.36 9.70 -10.83
N ALA A 369 -10.79 8.61 -11.33
CA ALA A 369 -10.25 8.55 -12.70
C ALA A 369 -11.37 8.70 -13.74
N TYR A 370 -12.54 8.14 -13.48
CA TYR A 370 -13.73 8.34 -14.31
C TYR A 370 -14.12 9.82 -14.42
N TYR A 371 -14.15 10.58 -13.32
CA TYR A 371 -14.41 12.03 -13.41
C TYR A 371 -13.36 12.76 -14.24
N GLY A 372 -12.10 12.36 -14.17
CA GLY A 372 -11.05 12.88 -15.01
C GLY A 372 -11.25 12.55 -16.49
N MET A 373 -11.61 11.30 -16.79
CA MET A 373 -11.97 10.88 -18.14
C MET A 373 -13.12 11.73 -18.72
N LEU A 374 -14.19 11.92 -17.97
CA LEU A 374 -15.31 12.77 -18.38
C LEU A 374 -14.88 14.22 -18.64
N ASN A 375 -13.97 14.78 -17.83
CA ASN A 375 -13.42 16.12 -18.07
C ASN A 375 -12.64 16.19 -19.39
N GLY A 376 -11.86 15.17 -19.71
CA GLY A 376 -11.16 15.07 -20.99
C GLY A 376 -12.12 15.04 -22.17
N PHE A 377 -13.17 14.23 -22.11
CA PHE A 377 -14.21 14.17 -23.15
C PHE A 377 -15.02 15.45 -23.26
N LYS A 378 -15.38 16.10 -22.16
CA LYS A 378 -16.04 17.41 -22.19
C LYS A 378 -15.18 18.45 -22.91
N ARG A 379 -13.87 18.46 -22.66
CA ARG A 379 -12.93 19.36 -23.34
C ARG A 379 -12.88 19.06 -24.84
N TYR A 380 -12.75 17.81 -25.24
CA TYR A 380 -12.79 17.38 -26.62
C TYR A 380 -14.10 17.82 -27.33
N LEU A 381 -15.28 17.54 -26.74
CA LEU A 381 -16.56 17.94 -27.31
C LEU A 381 -16.70 19.47 -27.45
N ASN A 382 -16.20 20.24 -26.48
CA ASN A 382 -16.22 21.69 -26.58
C ASN A 382 -15.36 22.20 -27.76
N GLU A 383 -14.19 21.58 -27.99
CA GLU A 383 -13.37 21.87 -29.16
C GLU A 383 -14.10 21.53 -30.48
N GLN A 384 -14.83 20.41 -30.54
CA GLN A 384 -15.64 20.03 -31.67
C GLN A 384 -16.80 21.02 -31.89
N LYS A 385 -17.49 21.46 -30.83
CA LYS A 385 -18.57 22.47 -30.90
C LYS A 385 -18.06 23.78 -31.49
N VAL A 386 -16.90 24.26 -31.04
CA VAL A 386 -16.27 25.46 -31.59
C VAL A 386 -16.02 25.30 -33.09
N LYS A 387 -15.41 24.18 -33.50
CA LYS A 387 -15.17 23.88 -34.92
C LYS A 387 -16.46 23.82 -35.75
N CYS A 388 -17.53 23.22 -35.19
CA CYS A 388 -18.83 23.17 -35.85
C CYS A 388 -19.41 24.57 -36.05
N ILE A 389 -19.33 25.45 -35.05
CA ILE A 389 -19.81 26.83 -35.14
C ILE A 389 -18.99 27.61 -36.17
N GLU A 390 -17.67 27.50 -36.16
CA GLU A 390 -16.79 28.15 -37.13
C GLU A 390 -17.05 27.69 -38.58
N ALA A 391 -17.41 26.41 -38.76
CA ALA A 391 -17.68 25.82 -40.06
C ALA A 391 -19.03 26.24 -40.67
N LEU A 392 -19.95 26.85 -39.92
CA LEU A 392 -21.24 27.32 -40.45
C LEU A 392 -21.10 28.42 -41.52
N GLY A 393 -20.04 29.24 -41.44
CA GLY A 393 -19.78 30.31 -42.40
C GLY A 393 -20.79 31.48 -42.36
N HIS A 394 -21.72 31.48 -41.41
CA HIS A 394 -22.71 32.53 -41.13
C HIS A 394 -22.95 32.67 -39.62
N ALA A 395 -23.63 33.75 -39.21
CA ALA A 395 -24.04 33.88 -37.80
C ALA A 395 -25.02 32.75 -37.45
N PRO A 396 -24.72 31.92 -36.41
CA PRO A 396 -25.55 30.78 -36.09
C PRO A 396 -26.97 31.17 -35.65
N THR A 397 -27.96 30.46 -36.12
CA THR A 397 -29.34 30.57 -35.64
C THR A 397 -29.48 29.97 -34.24
N HIS A 398 -30.58 30.29 -33.54
CA HIS A 398 -30.88 29.73 -32.23
C HIS A 398 -30.93 28.19 -32.27
N ASP A 399 -31.60 27.61 -33.25
CA ASP A 399 -31.79 26.15 -33.37
C ASP A 399 -30.47 25.42 -33.68
N GLU A 400 -29.59 25.99 -34.51
CA GLU A 400 -28.26 25.47 -34.77
C GLU A 400 -27.40 25.48 -33.49
N LEU A 401 -27.44 26.61 -32.75
CA LEU A 401 -26.73 26.68 -31.45
C LEU A 401 -27.25 25.65 -30.46
N VAL A 402 -28.57 25.51 -30.32
CA VAL A 402 -29.19 24.53 -29.44
C VAL A 402 -28.75 23.11 -29.82
N THR A 403 -28.75 22.79 -31.12
CA THR A 403 -28.33 21.48 -31.63
C THR A 403 -26.86 21.19 -31.31
N ILE A 404 -25.95 22.14 -31.59
CA ILE A 404 -24.52 21.99 -31.34
C ILE A 404 -24.23 21.91 -29.83
N LEU A 405 -24.85 22.77 -29.03
CA LEU A 405 -24.58 22.85 -27.59
C LEU A 405 -25.15 21.68 -26.81
N ASN A 406 -26.24 21.05 -27.26
CA ASN A 406 -26.86 19.89 -26.65
C ASN A 406 -26.06 18.57 -26.83
N ASN A 407 -24.98 18.57 -27.59
CA ASN A 407 -24.07 17.43 -27.62
C ASN A 407 -23.30 17.35 -26.33
N TYR A 408 -23.46 16.27 -25.56
CA TYR A 408 -22.81 16.06 -24.26
C TYR A 408 -22.34 14.60 -24.05
N VAL A 409 -21.41 14.42 -23.13
CA VAL A 409 -20.89 13.10 -22.77
C VAL A 409 -21.98 12.30 -22.04
N ARG A 410 -22.38 11.15 -22.60
CA ARG A 410 -23.35 10.25 -21.97
C ARG A 410 -22.67 9.44 -20.87
N SER A 411 -22.91 9.83 -19.63
CA SER A 411 -22.28 9.25 -18.45
C SER A 411 -23.35 8.59 -17.57
N GLU A 412 -23.18 7.28 -17.32
CA GLU A 412 -24.14 6.47 -16.57
C GLU A 412 -23.43 5.61 -15.52
N LYS A 413 -24.07 5.36 -14.40
CA LYS A 413 -23.60 4.40 -13.42
C LYS A 413 -24.15 3.02 -13.77
N ILE A 414 -23.37 2.26 -14.52
CA ILE A 414 -23.78 0.92 -15.02
C ILE A 414 -23.53 -0.13 -13.94
N ALA A 415 -22.34 -0.19 -13.36
CA ALA A 415 -21.99 -1.22 -12.38
C ALA A 415 -22.22 -0.74 -10.95
N TRP A 416 -22.87 -1.59 -10.14
CA TRP A 416 -23.13 -1.37 -8.73
C TRP A 416 -22.50 -2.51 -7.93
N LYS A 417 -21.70 -2.19 -6.94
CA LYS A 417 -21.11 -3.18 -6.04
C LYS A 417 -22.01 -3.43 -4.86
N ASP A 418 -22.56 -4.64 -4.72
CA ASP A 418 -23.32 -5.03 -3.54
C ASP A 418 -22.38 -5.42 -2.40
N ILE A 419 -22.32 -4.57 -1.36
CA ILE A 419 -21.45 -4.76 -0.19
C ILE A 419 -21.93 -5.94 0.68
N LYS A 420 -23.21 -6.31 0.64
CA LYS A 420 -23.79 -7.37 1.47
C LYS A 420 -23.35 -8.78 1.06
N LEU A 421 -22.94 -8.96 -0.18
CA LEU A 421 -22.43 -10.23 -0.70
C LEU A 421 -20.93 -10.46 -0.43
N ARG A 422 -20.33 -9.79 0.57
CA ARG A 422 -19.01 -10.18 1.08
C ARG A 422 -19.14 -11.59 1.65
N THR A 423 -18.64 -12.52 0.92
CA THR A 423 -18.59 -13.97 1.09
C THR A 423 -18.27 -14.43 2.50
N PHE A 424 -19.29 -14.54 3.35
CA PHE A 424 -19.18 -15.21 4.65
C PHE A 424 -19.60 -16.68 4.59
N ILE A 425 -20.09 -17.15 3.46
CA ILE A 425 -20.63 -18.50 3.34
C ILE A 425 -20.09 -19.11 2.04
N THR A 426 -19.28 -20.11 2.16
CA THR A 426 -19.06 -21.30 1.33
C THR A 426 -17.61 -21.59 0.96
N GLU A 427 -17.19 -22.77 1.34
CA GLU A 427 -16.05 -23.52 0.79
C GLU A 427 -16.52 -24.24 -0.49
N GLY A 428 -15.69 -24.23 -1.54
CA GLY A 428 -15.91 -25.09 -2.70
C GLY A 428 -16.44 -24.40 -3.97
N ASN A 429 -16.92 -25.19 -4.93
CA ASN A 429 -17.33 -24.82 -6.30
C ASN A 429 -18.41 -23.72 -6.44
N SER A 430 -19.08 -23.34 -5.36
CA SER A 430 -20.03 -22.23 -5.31
C SER A 430 -19.39 -20.82 -5.34
N ARG A 431 -18.04 -20.71 -5.24
CA ARG A 431 -17.32 -19.42 -5.34
C ARG A 431 -17.50 -18.73 -6.69
N ASN A 432 -17.55 -19.51 -7.78
CA ASN A 432 -17.67 -18.95 -9.14
C ASN A 432 -19.08 -18.39 -9.39
N ASP A 433 -20.09 -19.03 -8.82
CA ASP A 433 -21.49 -18.58 -8.95
C ASP A 433 -21.73 -17.29 -8.14
N LEU A 434 -21.20 -17.20 -6.93
CA LEU A 434 -21.24 -15.99 -6.10
C LEU A 434 -20.42 -14.82 -6.70
N ALA A 435 -19.31 -15.10 -7.38
CA ALA A 435 -18.51 -14.06 -8.04
C ALA A 435 -19.29 -13.34 -9.15
N SER A 436 -20.21 -14.05 -9.83
CA SER A 436 -21.08 -13.47 -10.87
C SER A 436 -22.14 -12.51 -10.32
N HIS A 437 -22.42 -12.54 -9.01
CA HIS A 437 -23.44 -11.72 -8.34
C HIS A 437 -22.87 -10.58 -7.47
N VAL A 438 -21.56 -10.35 -7.50
CA VAL A 438 -20.92 -9.25 -6.73
C VAL A 438 -21.31 -7.87 -7.26
N TYR A 439 -21.68 -7.80 -8.54
CA TYR A 439 -22.08 -6.56 -9.18
C TYR A 439 -23.49 -6.69 -9.76
N ASP A 440 -24.30 -5.64 -9.53
CA ASP A 440 -25.54 -5.40 -10.26
C ASP A 440 -25.31 -4.43 -11.40
N ILE A 441 -26.25 -4.38 -12.36
CA ILE A 441 -26.19 -3.44 -13.50
C ILE A 441 -27.47 -2.64 -13.65
N THR A 442 -27.30 -1.39 -14.12
CA THR A 442 -28.43 -0.54 -14.52
C THR A 442 -28.88 -0.88 -15.93
N TYR A 443 -30.06 -1.47 -16.06
CA TYR A 443 -30.68 -1.76 -17.35
C TYR A 443 -31.29 -0.49 -17.96
N GLY A 444 -31.37 -0.44 -19.31
CA GLY A 444 -32.02 0.65 -20.05
C GLY A 444 -31.14 1.88 -20.31
N SER A 445 -29.92 1.92 -19.77
CA SER A 445 -28.97 3.03 -20.00
C SER A 445 -28.18 2.89 -21.31
N VAL A 446 -28.13 1.69 -21.88
CA VAL A 446 -27.40 1.35 -23.11
C VAL A 446 -28.41 0.89 -24.18
N GLN A 447 -28.32 1.44 -25.38
CA GLN A 447 -29.13 1.01 -26.54
C GLN A 447 -28.45 -0.22 -27.16
N ALA A 448 -29.13 -1.37 -27.06
CA ALA A 448 -28.61 -2.65 -27.56
C ALA A 448 -28.25 -2.59 -29.05
N GLY A 449 -27.08 -3.11 -29.40
CA GLY A 449 -26.56 -3.17 -30.78
C GLY A 449 -26.15 -1.81 -31.38
N LYS A 450 -26.38 -0.69 -30.68
CA LYS A 450 -26.09 0.66 -31.17
C LYS A 450 -24.98 1.34 -30.38
N ASP A 451 -25.07 1.32 -29.07
CA ASP A 451 -24.14 2.06 -28.21
C ASP A 451 -22.84 1.27 -27.92
N ASN A 452 -21.71 1.95 -27.97
CA ASN A 452 -20.47 1.51 -27.34
C ASN A 452 -20.58 1.72 -25.84
N LEU A 453 -20.01 0.80 -25.06
CA LEU A 453 -19.94 0.91 -23.60
C LEU A 453 -18.48 1.00 -23.16
N VAL A 454 -18.07 2.14 -22.65
CA VAL A 454 -16.72 2.40 -22.12
C VAL A 454 -16.77 2.29 -20.61
N ILE A 455 -15.98 1.39 -20.03
CA ILE A 455 -15.89 1.20 -18.59
C ILE A 455 -14.46 1.30 -18.11
N ILE A 456 -14.20 2.27 -17.22
CA ILE A 456 -12.88 2.44 -16.61
C ILE A 456 -12.77 1.67 -15.30
N ASP A 457 -11.62 0.99 -15.14
CA ASP A 457 -11.17 0.36 -13.89
C ASP A 457 -9.83 0.99 -13.47
N ASP A 458 -9.45 0.78 -12.20
CA ASP A 458 -8.17 1.28 -11.69
C ASP A 458 -6.98 0.49 -12.25
N SER A 459 -7.06 -0.83 -12.31
CA SER A 459 -6.01 -1.70 -12.83
C SER A 459 -6.51 -3.09 -13.20
N ILE A 460 -5.85 -3.75 -14.13
CA ILE A 460 -6.11 -5.14 -14.53
C ILE A 460 -4.86 -5.97 -14.27
N VAL A 461 -4.91 -6.86 -13.26
CA VAL A 461 -3.78 -7.70 -12.85
C VAL A 461 -3.96 -9.13 -13.35
N ARG A 462 -4.86 -9.89 -12.73
CA ARG A 462 -5.11 -11.30 -13.05
C ARG A 462 -6.17 -11.49 -14.14
N GLY A 463 -7.06 -10.52 -14.29
CA GLY A 463 -8.17 -10.55 -15.22
C GLY A 463 -9.33 -11.45 -14.79
N THR A 464 -9.26 -12.12 -13.64
CA THR A 464 -10.30 -13.05 -13.15
C THR A 464 -11.63 -12.36 -12.93
N THR A 465 -11.63 -11.22 -12.23
CA THR A 465 -12.86 -10.42 -12.01
C THR A 465 -13.47 -9.95 -13.32
N LEU A 466 -12.62 -9.54 -14.26
CA LEU A 466 -13.04 -9.09 -15.58
C LEU A 466 -13.76 -10.24 -16.32
N LYS A 467 -13.16 -11.43 -16.35
CA LYS A 467 -13.70 -12.62 -17.03
C LYS A 467 -14.96 -13.17 -16.37
N GLU A 468 -14.90 -13.42 -15.06
CA GLU A 468 -15.93 -14.20 -14.35
C GLU A 468 -17.14 -13.35 -13.96
N SER A 469 -16.99 -12.05 -13.83
CA SER A 469 -18.04 -11.16 -13.36
C SER A 469 -18.35 -10.05 -14.38
N ILE A 470 -17.43 -9.13 -14.60
CA ILE A 470 -17.70 -7.86 -15.29
C ILE A 470 -18.14 -8.07 -16.74
N LEU A 471 -17.38 -8.80 -17.55
CA LEU A 471 -17.75 -9.04 -18.95
C LEU A 471 -19.10 -9.73 -19.07
N ARG A 472 -19.38 -10.73 -18.23
CA ARG A 472 -20.66 -11.47 -18.28
C ARG A 472 -21.88 -10.61 -17.97
N ILE A 473 -21.77 -9.69 -16.99
CA ILE A 473 -22.90 -8.81 -16.67
C ILE A 473 -23.07 -7.71 -17.71
N LEU A 474 -21.98 -7.16 -18.29
CA LEU A 474 -22.05 -6.13 -19.31
C LEU A 474 -22.61 -6.67 -20.63
N ASP A 475 -22.32 -7.91 -20.98
CA ASP A 475 -22.87 -8.56 -22.19
C ASP A 475 -24.41 -8.63 -22.18
N ARG A 476 -25.03 -8.68 -21.00
CA ARG A 476 -26.50 -8.65 -20.83
C ARG A 476 -27.16 -7.35 -21.34
N LEU A 477 -26.38 -6.28 -21.50
CA LEU A 477 -26.84 -5.01 -22.06
C LEU A 477 -26.79 -5.01 -23.58
N HIS A 478 -26.18 -6.03 -24.20
CA HIS A 478 -25.99 -6.17 -25.64
C HIS A 478 -25.43 -4.92 -26.34
N PRO A 479 -24.37 -4.28 -25.83
CA PRO A 479 -23.80 -3.12 -26.49
C PRO A 479 -23.19 -3.50 -27.84
N LYS A 480 -23.02 -2.53 -28.73
CA LYS A 480 -22.31 -2.69 -30.01
C LYS A 480 -20.85 -3.15 -29.76
N LYS A 481 -20.20 -2.59 -28.75
CA LYS A 481 -18.82 -2.86 -28.34
C LYS A 481 -18.63 -2.52 -26.87
N ILE A 482 -17.80 -3.28 -26.18
CA ILE A 482 -17.32 -2.97 -24.82
C ILE A 482 -15.87 -2.55 -24.89
N VAL A 483 -15.55 -1.37 -24.34
CA VAL A 483 -14.18 -0.88 -24.17
C VAL A 483 -13.86 -0.87 -22.69
N ILE A 484 -12.99 -1.78 -22.26
CA ILE A 484 -12.48 -1.82 -20.88
C ILE A 484 -11.21 -0.98 -20.82
N VAL A 485 -11.21 -0.03 -19.89
CA VAL A 485 -10.13 0.95 -19.75
C VAL A 485 -9.45 0.79 -18.40
N SER A 486 -8.13 0.65 -18.38
CA SER A 486 -7.33 0.65 -17.15
C SER A 486 -6.66 1.99 -16.93
N SER A 487 -6.86 2.63 -15.77
CA SER A 487 -6.15 3.86 -15.42
C SER A 487 -4.66 3.62 -15.08
N ALA A 488 -4.26 2.36 -14.89
CA ALA A 488 -2.88 1.92 -14.77
C ALA A 488 -2.35 1.35 -16.10
N PRO A 489 -1.02 1.41 -16.34
CA PRO A 489 -0.37 0.66 -17.42
C PRO A 489 -0.47 -0.86 -17.23
N GLN A 490 -0.09 -1.63 -18.25
CA GLN A 490 0.02 -3.09 -18.15
C GLN A 490 0.95 -3.50 -17.00
N ILE A 491 0.46 -4.30 -16.06
CA ILE A 491 1.28 -4.89 -14.98
C ILE A 491 2.00 -6.09 -15.53
N ARG A 492 3.32 -5.97 -15.71
CA ARG A 492 4.20 -6.93 -16.37
C ARG A 492 5.13 -7.67 -15.44
N TYR A 493 5.49 -7.04 -14.30
CA TYR A 493 6.53 -7.54 -13.40
C TYR A 493 6.02 -7.62 -11.97
N PRO A 494 6.51 -8.60 -11.18
CA PRO A 494 6.12 -8.76 -9.79
C PRO A 494 6.50 -7.57 -8.91
N ASP A 495 5.78 -7.42 -7.80
CA ASP A 495 6.20 -6.57 -6.69
C ASP A 495 6.89 -7.40 -5.60
N TYR A 496 7.96 -6.83 -5.03
CA TYR A 496 8.70 -7.43 -3.91
C TYR A 496 8.83 -6.48 -2.72
N TYR A 497 8.05 -5.40 -2.72
CA TYR A 497 8.12 -4.36 -1.69
C TYR A 497 6.85 -4.25 -0.84
N GLY A 498 5.90 -5.20 -0.99
CA GLY A 498 4.76 -5.37 -0.08
C GLY A 498 3.38 -5.41 -0.73
N ILE A 499 3.28 -5.36 -2.07
CA ILE A 499 2.03 -5.60 -2.79
C ILE A 499 1.91 -7.11 -3.09
N ASP A 500 0.70 -7.69 -2.97
CA ASP A 500 0.44 -9.09 -3.30
C ASP A 500 0.42 -9.35 -4.82
N MET A 501 1.55 -9.14 -5.46
CA MET A 501 1.78 -9.35 -6.88
C MET A 501 3.14 -10.03 -7.11
N ALA A 502 3.44 -11.13 -6.40
CA ALA A 502 4.77 -11.74 -6.42
C ALA A 502 4.97 -12.82 -7.52
N ARG A 503 3.91 -13.26 -8.20
CA ARG A 503 3.95 -14.40 -9.13
C ARG A 503 3.65 -13.98 -10.56
N LEU A 504 4.61 -14.18 -11.46
CA LEU A 504 4.50 -13.85 -12.87
C LEU A 504 3.29 -14.50 -13.55
N GLU A 505 3.07 -15.79 -13.29
CA GLU A 505 2.02 -16.59 -13.91
C GLU A 505 0.59 -16.16 -13.54
N GLU A 506 0.44 -15.32 -12.52
CA GLU A 506 -0.86 -14.76 -12.15
C GLU A 506 -1.25 -13.56 -13.03
N PHE A 507 -0.30 -12.91 -13.67
CA PHE A 507 -0.59 -11.73 -14.49
C PHE A 507 -1.18 -12.12 -15.86
N CYS A 508 -2.33 -11.51 -16.20
CA CYS A 508 -2.93 -11.73 -17.51
C CYS A 508 -2.00 -11.30 -18.65
N VAL A 509 -1.23 -10.22 -18.45
CA VAL A 509 -0.25 -9.71 -19.41
C VAL A 509 0.88 -10.73 -19.67
N PHE A 510 1.42 -11.33 -18.60
CA PHE A 510 2.46 -12.34 -18.71
C PHE A 510 1.96 -13.59 -19.43
N ARG A 511 0.79 -14.10 -19.04
CA ARG A 511 0.16 -15.27 -19.68
C ARG A 511 -0.09 -15.02 -21.16
N ALA A 512 -0.66 -13.86 -21.51
CA ALA A 512 -0.89 -13.51 -22.90
C ALA A 512 0.40 -13.44 -23.71
N THR A 513 1.47 -12.89 -23.13
CA THR A 513 2.78 -12.82 -23.79
C THR A 513 3.38 -14.22 -24.04
N ILE A 514 3.28 -15.13 -23.06
CA ILE A 514 3.74 -16.52 -23.21
C ILE A 514 2.96 -17.23 -24.35
N GLU A 515 1.64 -17.07 -24.40
CA GLU A 515 0.81 -17.68 -25.45
C GLU A 515 1.14 -17.09 -26.84
N LEU A 516 1.34 -15.77 -26.95
CA LEU A 516 1.78 -15.13 -28.20
C LEU A 516 3.14 -15.68 -28.70
N LEU A 517 4.08 -15.90 -27.78
CA LEU A 517 5.39 -16.50 -28.12
C LEU A 517 5.24 -17.91 -28.68
N LYS A 518 4.35 -18.73 -28.10
CA LYS A 518 4.06 -20.10 -28.60
C LYS A 518 3.39 -20.06 -29.98
N GLU A 519 2.34 -19.26 -30.14
CA GLU A 519 1.59 -19.14 -31.40
C GLU A 519 2.46 -18.69 -32.56
N ARG A 520 3.41 -17.79 -32.28
CA ARG A 520 4.36 -17.29 -33.29
C ARG A 520 5.63 -18.16 -33.44
N LYS A 521 5.67 -19.31 -32.77
CA LYS A 521 6.82 -20.23 -32.78
C LYS A 521 8.12 -19.57 -32.32
N MET A 522 8.02 -18.70 -31.32
CA MET A 522 9.11 -17.94 -30.73
C MET A 522 9.54 -18.49 -29.36
N GLU A 523 9.29 -19.77 -29.06
CA GLU A 523 9.60 -20.40 -27.77
C GLU A 523 11.07 -20.29 -27.40
N LYS A 524 11.95 -20.20 -28.39
CA LYS A 524 13.38 -19.94 -28.17
C LYS A 524 13.67 -18.67 -27.38
N THR A 525 12.78 -17.66 -27.47
CA THR A 525 12.87 -16.44 -26.65
C THR A 525 12.69 -16.77 -25.18
N ILE A 526 11.73 -17.65 -24.83
CA ILE A 526 11.49 -18.08 -23.45
C ILE A 526 12.72 -18.81 -22.91
N ASP A 527 13.28 -19.75 -23.72
CA ASP A 527 14.49 -20.51 -23.36
C ASP A 527 15.70 -19.56 -23.18
N SER A 528 15.87 -18.58 -24.07
CA SER A 528 16.96 -17.59 -23.98
C SER A 528 16.85 -16.69 -22.75
N VAL A 529 15.64 -16.25 -22.40
CA VAL A 529 15.40 -15.45 -21.20
C VAL A 529 15.66 -16.26 -19.93
N TYR A 530 15.30 -17.56 -19.92
CA TYR A 530 15.60 -18.45 -18.81
C TYR A 530 17.13 -18.57 -18.58
N GLU A 531 17.90 -18.84 -19.64
CA GLU A 531 19.37 -18.92 -19.52
C GLU A 531 19.96 -17.56 -19.11
N ALA A 532 19.45 -16.44 -19.64
CA ALA A 532 19.89 -15.11 -19.24
C ALA A 532 19.61 -14.84 -17.75
N CYS A 533 18.44 -15.20 -17.24
CA CYS A 533 18.09 -15.06 -15.82
C CYS A 533 19.00 -15.92 -14.92
N LYS A 534 19.29 -17.17 -15.31
CA LYS A 534 20.23 -18.04 -14.56
C LYS A 534 21.64 -17.45 -14.52
N ASN A 535 22.14 -16.99 -15.66
CA ASN A 535 23.44 -16.34 -15.72
C ASN A 535 23.48 -15.06 -14.89
N GLU A 536 22.41 -14.27 -14.89
CA GLU A 536 22.31 -13.07 -14.09
C GLU A 536 22.40 -13.35 -12.59
N LEU A 537 21.75 -14.43 -12.13
CA LEU A 537 21.77 -14.86 -10.73
C LEU A 537 23.14 -15.32 -10.22
N THR A 538 24.13 -15.55 -11.11
CA THR A 538 25.52 -15.86 -10.72
C THR A 538 26.37 -14.61 -10.46
N LYS A 539 25.90 -13.42 -10.85
CA LYS A 539 26.61 -12.16 -10.68
C LYS A 539 26.52 -11.63 -9.23
N PRO A 540 27.42 -10.73 -8.81
CA PRO A 540 27.23 -9.97 -7.61
C PRO A 540 25.86 -9.27 -7.62
N LYS A 541 25.14 -9.27 -6.49
CA LYS A 541 23.78 -8.74 -6.38
C LYS A 541 23.64 -7.29 -6.90
N ALA A 542 24.65 -6.45 -6.63
CA ALA A 542 24.65 -5.05 -7.05
C ALA A 542 24.68 -4.86 -8.59
N ASP A 543 25.19 -5.86 -9.33
CA ASP A 543 25.35 -5.80 -10.79
C ASP A 543 24.20 -6.50 -11.53
N MET A 544 23.24 -7.07 -10.79
CA MET A 544 22.12 -7.80 -11.39
C MET A 544 21.12 -6.84 -12.05
N THR A 545 20.69 -7.20 -13.25
CA THR A 545 19.67 -6.51 -14.03
C THR A 545 18.49 -7.42 -14.32
N ASN A 546 17.32 -6.86 -14.62
CA ASN A 546 16.10 -7.62 -14.88
C ASN A 546 16.10 -8.13 -16.34
N GLN A 547 16.37 -9.41 -16.55
CA GLN A 547 16.38 -10.08 -17.86
C GLN A 547 14.97 -10.44 -18.36
N VAL A 548 13.98 -10.52 -17.47
CA VAL A 548 12.60 -10.87 -17.82
C VAL A 548 11.97 -9.86 -18.79
N ARG A 549 12.52 -8.65 -18.87
CA ARG A 549 12.07 -7.61 -19.80
C ARG A 549 12.05 -8.08 -21.25
N ALA A 550 13.03 -8.88 -21.65
CA ALA A 550 13.18 -9.36 -23.02
C ALA A 550 11.99 -10.22 -23.51
N ILE A 551 11.18 -10.78 -22.62
CA ILE A 551 10.02 -11.57 -23.02
C ILE A 551 8.91 -10.73 -23.68
N TYR A 552 8.83 -9.44 -23.36
CA TYR A 552 7.82 -8.51 -23.87
C TYR A 552 8.28 -7.73 -25.12
N GLU A 553 9.58 -7.68 -25.38
CA GLU A 553 10.17 -6.88 -26.48
C GLU A 553 9.66 -7.23 -27.88
N PRO A 554 9.32 -8.50 -28.22
CA PRO A 554 8.82 -8.84 -29.54
C PRO A 554 7.44 -8.27 -29.88
N PHE A 555 6.69 -7.76 -28.88
CA PHE A 555 5.28 -7.42 -29.03
C PHE A 555 4.98 -5.95 -28.73
N ARG A 556 4.05 -5.38 -29.52
CA ARG A 556 3.44 -4.10 -29.19
C ARG A 556 2.38 -4.30 -28.08
N VAL A 557 2.06 -3.21 -27.37
CA VAL A 557 1.06 -3.21 -26.31
C VAL A 557 -0.30 -3.70 -26.82
N GLU A 558 -0.69 -3.27 -28.02
CA GLU A 558 -1.96 -3.62 -28.66
C GLU A 558 -2.08 -5.13 -28.92
N GLU A 559 -1.01 -5.77 -29.39
CA GLU A 559 -1.01 -7.20 -29.66
C GLU A 559 -1.20 -8.02 -28.38
N ILE A 560 -0.57 -7.57 -27.29
CA ILE A 560 -0.78 -8.19 -25.96
C ILE A 560 -2.22 -7.95 -25.48
N ASN A 561 -2.78 -6.74 -25.69
CA ASN A 561 -4.16 -6.44 -25.32
C ASN A 561 -5.17 -7.33 -26.04
N GLU A 562 -4.99 -7.52 -27.36
CA GLU A 562 -5.83 -8.40 -28.18
C GLU A 562 -5.78 -9.84 -27.64
N LYS A 563 -4.59 -10.33 -27.27
CA LYS A 563 -4.44 -11.67 -26.72
C LYS A 563 -5.05 -11.79 -25.31
N ILE A 564 -4.96 -10.76 -24.48
CA ILE A 564 -5.63 -10.74 -23.20
C ILE A 564 -7.15 -10.85 -23.39
N VAL A 565 -7.73 -10.10 -24.32
CA VAL A 565 -9.17 -10.17 -24.64
C VAL A 565 -9.55 -11.58 -25.07
N GLU A 566 -8.81 -12.20 -25.98
CA GLU A 566 -9.05 -13.58 -26.41
C GLU A 566 -9.08 -14.55 -25.24
N MET A 567 -8.09 -14.49 -24.34
CA MET A 567 -7.97 -15.40 -23.19
C MET A 567 -9.00 -15.15 -22.11
N LEU A 568 -9.47 -13.91 -21.95
CA LEU A 568 -10.44 -13.53 -20.93
C LEU A 568 -11.89 -13.58 -21.43
N ARG A 569 -12.13 -13.81 -22.71
CA ARG A 569 -13.48 -13.91 -23.27
C ARG A 569 -14.22 -15.11 -22.65
N PRO A 570 -15.38 -14.90 -21.98
CA PRO A 570 -16.20 -16.01 -21.47
C PRO A 570 -16.77 -16.85 -22.61
N GLU A 571 -17.07 -18.13 -22.32
CA GLU A 571 -17.76 -19.01 -23.27
C GLU A 571 -19.17 -18.47 -23.57
N GLY A 572 -19.56 -18.47 -24.85
CA GLY A 572 -20.84 -17.94 -25.32
C GLY A 572 -20.92 -16.41 -25.43
N PHE A 573 -19.84 -15.69 -25.12
CA PHE A 573 -19.77 -14.23 -25.18
C PHE A 573 -19.62 -13.75 -26.63
N THR A 574 -20.49 -12.84 -27.06
CA THR A 574 -20.57 -12.42 -28.49
C THR A 574 -20.17 -10.97 -28.73
N THR A 575 -20.30 -10.10 -27.73
CA THR A 575 -20.00 -8.66 -27.88
C THR A 575 -18.50 -8.42 -28.16
N PRO A 576 -18.12 -7.59 -29.13
CA PRO A 576 -16.75 -7.19 -29.33
C PRO A 576 -16.18 -6.48 -28.10
N VAL A 577 -14.94 -6.83 -27.69
CA VAL A 577 -14.24 -6.22 -26.54
C VAL A 577 -12.93 -5.65 -27.01
N GLU A 578 -12.58 -4.47 -26.50
CA GLU A 578 -11.25 -3.87 -26.64
C GLU A 578 -10.72 -3.46 -25.27
N LEU A 579 -9.40 -3.61 -25.06
CA LEU A 579 -8.70 -3.16 -23.86
C LEU A 579 -7.88 -1.92 -24.17
N VAL A 580 -8.02 -0.91 -23.32
CA VAL A 580 -7.23 0.32 -23.36
C VAL A 580 -6.50 0.46 -22.02
N TYR A 581 -5.18 0.43 -22.04
CA TYR A 581 -4.35 0.68 -20.86
C TYR A 581 -3.77 2.10 -20.89
N GLN A 582 -3.50 2.64 -19.71
CA GLN A 582 -2.69 3.85 -19.57
C GLN A 582 -1.31 3.62 -20.19
N SER A 583 -0.73 4.64 -20.79
CA SER A 583 0.66 4.64 -21.21
C SER A 583 1.61 5.00 -20.04
N ILE A 584 2.88 4.59 -20.13
CA ILE A 584 3.90 5.00 -19.14
C ILE A 584 4.08 6.52 -19.15
N GLU A 585 4.07 7.15 -20.32
CA GLU A 585 4.14 8.61 -20.46
C GLU A 585 2.92 9.32 -19.85
N GLY A 586 1.73 8.76 -20.03
CA GLY A 586 0.49 9.26 -19.42
C GLY A 586 0.52 9.12 -17.89
N LEU A 587 1.04 8.00 -17.38
CA LEU A 587 1.26 7.80 -15.95
C LEU A 587 2.18 8.88 -15.37
N HIS A 588 3.36 9.08 -15.96
CA HIS A 588 4.33 10.06 -15.47
C HIS A 588 3.83 11.51 -15.56
N LYS A 589 3.02 11.84 -16.59
CA LYS A 589 2.36 13.15 -16.68
C LYS A 589 1.30 13.34 -15.60
N ALA A 590 0.55 12.29 -15.28
CA ALA A 590 -0.51 12.35 -14.28
C ALA A 590 0.06 12.36 -12.85
N ILE A 591 1.13 11.61 -12.59
CA ILE A 591 1.76 11.40 -11.29
C ILE A 591 3.26 11.77 -11.37
N PRO A 592 3.61 13.07 -11.40
CA PRO A 592 4.97 13.50 -11.72
C PRO A 592 5.99 13.30 -10.58
N HIS A 593 5.53 12.98 -9.36
CA HIS A 593 6.39 12.90 -8.17
C HIS A 593 6.54 11.49 -7.59
N HIS A 594 5.99 10.46 -8.26
CA HIS A 594 6.08 9.05 -7.81
C HIS A 594 6.57 8.19 -8.98
N HIS A 595 7.89 8.00 -9.03
CA HIS A 595 8.57 7.32 -10.13
C HIS A 595 8.77 5.81 -9.91
N GLY A 596 8.31 5.28 -8.77
CA GLY A 596 8.33 3.84 -8.50
C GLY A 596 7.28 3.11 -9.33
N ASP A 597 7.70 2.63 -10.50
CA ASP A 597 6.85 2.02 -11.54
C ASP A 597 7.36 0.65 -12.01
N TRP A 598 8.19 -0.01 -11.19
CA TRP A 598 8.90 -1.27 -11.54
C TRP A 598 7.97 -2.40 -12.01
N TYR A 599 6.73 -2.47 -11.52
CA TYR A 599 5.74 -3.46 -11.95
C TYR A 599 5.22 -3.21 -13.37
N PHE A 600 5.40 -2.02 -13.92
CA PHE A 600 5.08 -1.68 -15.32
C PHE A 600 6.32 -1.75 -16.21
N THR A 601 7.45 -1.20 -15.74
CA THR A 601 8.68 -1.00 -16.54
C THR A 601 9.75 -2.07 -16.34
N GLY A 602 9.70 -2.81 -15.22
CA GLY A 602 10.73 -3.75 -14.81
C GLY A 602 12.01 -3.09 -14.27
N LYS A 603 11.97 -1.79 -13.97
CA LYS A 603 13.10 -1.03 -13.40
C LYS A 603 13.04 -1.03 -11.88
N TYR A 604 13.52 -2.10 -11.27
CA TYR A 604 13.50 -2.21 -9.81
C TYR A 604 14.47 -1.24 -9.15
N PRO A 605 14.04 -0.54 -8.07
CA PRO A 605 14.90 0.43 -7.37
C PRO A 605 16.04 -0.23 -6.60
N THR A 606 15.89 -1.50 -6.18
CA THR A 606 16.90 -2.19 -5.40
C THR A 606 17.49 -3.39 -6.14
N PRO A 607 18.76 -3.74 -5.87
CA PRO A 607 19.38 -4.95 -6.43
C PRO A 607 18.60 -6.23 -6.09
N GLY A 608 18.01 -6.30 -4.90
CA GLY A 608 17.20 -7.43 -4.48
C GLY A 608 15.95 -7.61 -5.32
N GLY A 609 15.33 -6.53 -5.78
CA GLY A 609 14.18 -6.59 -6.69
C GLY A 609 14.53 -7.24 -8.03
N ASN A 610 15.66 -6.86 -8.63
CA ASN A 610 16.17 -7.49 -9.86
C ASN A 610 16.46 -9.00 -9.65
N LYS A 611 17.13 -9.36 -8.54
CA LYS A 611 17.41 -10.75 -8.16
C LYS A 611 16.13 -11.57 -8.09
N LEU A 612 15.13 -11.08 -7.35
CA LEU A 612 13.87 -11.80 -7.15
C LEU A 612 13.05 -11.93 -8.44
N CYS A 613 13.08 -10.93 -9.32
CA CYS A 613 12.39 -11.01 -10.61
C CYS A 613 12.98 -12.08 -11.51
N ASN A 614 14.30 -12.14 -11.64
CA ASN A 614 14.99 -13.20 -12.39
C ASN A 614 14.69 -14.57 -11.77
N GLN A 615 14.73 -14.70 -10.44
CA GLN A 615 14.42 -15.95 -9.75
C GLN A 615 12.97 -16.39 -9.96
N ALA A 616 12.02 -15.45 -9.97
CA ALA A 616 10.61 -15.75 -10.25
C ALA A 616 10.42 -16.34 -11.66
N PHE A 617 11.15 -15.82 -12.65
CA PHE A 617 11.09 -16.38 -14.00
C PHE A 617 11.74 -17.76 -14.09
N VAL A 618 12.88 -17.97 -13.45
CA VAL A 618 13.52 -19.29 -13.35
C VAL A 618 12.57 -20.31 -12.72
N ASN A 619 11.95 -19.95 -11.59
CA ASN A 619 10.98 -20.82 -10.91
C ASN A 619 9.75 -21.12 -11.79
N TYR A 620 9.24 -20.12 -12.52
CA TYR A 620 8.14 -20.32 -13.47
C TYR A 620 8.55 -21.30 -14.57
N TYR A 621 9.70 -21.10 -15.16
CA TYR A 621 10.21 -21.96 -16.25
C TYR A 621 10.34 -23.41 -15.79
N GLU A 622 11.03 -23.65 -14.69
CA GLU A 622 11.34 -25.00 -14.17
C GLU A 622 10.09 -25.74 -13.66
N ASN A 623 9.20 -25.05 -12.94
CA ASN A 623 8.07 -25.70 -12.28
C ASN A 623 6.79 -25.79 -13.14
N LYS A 624 6.65 -24.96 -14.16
CA LYS A 624 5.42 -24.88 -14.97
C LYS A 624 5.68 -25.03 -16.45
N TYR A 625 6.56 -24.22 -17.03
CA TYR A 625 6.75 -24.20 -18.46
C TYR A 625 7.43 -25.46 -18.99
N ALA A 626 8.54 -25.88 -18.41
CA ALA A 626 9.25 -27.10 -18.81
C ALA A 626 8.45 -28.39 -18.55
N VAL A 627 7.61 -28.39 -17.49
CA VAL A 627 6.73 -29.53 -17.16
C VAL A 627 5.57 -29.66 -18.15
N SER A 628 5.17 -28.56 -18.82
CA SER A 628 4.09 -28.53 -19.81
C SER A 628 4.56 -28.78 -21.25
N LYS A 629 5.89 -28.81 -21.51
CA LYS A 629 6.51 -29.23 -22.77
C LYS A 629 6.55 -30.75 -22.85
#